data_bb6e67d5e5426094f4ad8e1fd6f9c95b
#
_entry.id   bb6e67d5e5426094f4ad8e1fd6f9c95b
#
_cell.length_a   1.000
_cell.length_b   1.000
_cell.length_c   1.000
_cell.angle_alpha   90.00
_cell.angle_beta   90.00
_cell.angle_gamma   90.00
#
_symmetry.space_group_name_H-M   'P 1'
#
loop_
_entity.id
_entity.type
_entity.pdbx_description
1 polymer ?
#
loop_
_entity_poly.entity_id
_entity_poly.type
_entity_poly.pdbx_seq_one_letter_code
_entity_poly.pdbx_strand_id
1 'polypeptide(L)'
;MANLFVTEFDQAHIQAGVATPVANVMQQVEQTPIAIAGASAQSAAFGANTRLVRVHAGAICSIAFGANPTATTNNMRLSADQTEYFAVVPGLKVAVISNT
;
A
#
# COMPACT_ATOMS: atom_id res chain seq x y z
N MET A 1 9.48 16.36 2.87
CA MET A 1 8.88 15.66 1.72
C MET A 1 7.80 14.73 2.22
N ALA A 2 6.66 14.69 1.57
CA ALA A 2 5.57 13.79 1.96
C ALA A 2 5.92 12.34 1.64
N ASN A 3 5.32 11.43 2.37
CA ASN A 3 5.58 10.01 2.25
C ASN A 3 4.30 9.21 2.03
N LEU A 4 4.46 8.07 1.39
CA LEU A 4 3.45 7.02 1.35
C LEU A 4 3.76 6.04 2.48
N PHE A 5 2.75 5.78 3.32
CA PHE A 5 2.89 4.86 4.44
C PHE A 5 2.19 3.55 4.08
N VAL A 6 2.91 2.44 4.20
CA VAL A 6 2.39 1.11 3.84
C VAL A 6 2.48 0.21 5.06
N THR A 7 1.34 -0.31 5.49
CA THR A 7 1.24 -1.27 6.58
C THR A 7 0.71 -2.58 6.03
N GLU A 8 1.42 -3.67 6.32
CA GLU A 8 1.07 -5.01 5.83
C GLU A 8 0.33 -5.79 6.90
N PHE A 9 -0.69 -6.54 6.48
CA PHE A 9 -1.46 -7.43 7.36
C PHE A 9 -1.55 -8.79 6.70
N ASP A 10 -1.67 -9.85 7.50
CA ASP A 10 -1.82 -11.20 6.95
C ASP A 10 -3.19 -11.42 6.32
N GLN A 11 -4.23 -10.76 6.84
CA GLN A 11 -5.60 -10.88 6.32
C GLN A 11 -6.50 -9.87 7.02
N ALA A 12 -7.73 -9.69 6.49
CA ALA A 12 -8.80 -9.06 7.22
C ALA A 12 -9.24 -9.99 8.36
N HIS A 13 -9.83 -9.42 9.40
CA HIS A 13 -10.35 -10.21 10.52
C HIS A 13 -11.41 -11.19 10.03
N ILE A 14 -11.33 -12.45 10.50
CA ILE A 14 -12.32 -13.49 10.20
C ILE A 14 -12.98 -13.91 11.49
N GLN A 15 -14.31 -13.90 11.50
CA GLN A 15 -15.11 -14.34 12.65
C GLN A 15 -16.17 -15.32 12.16
N ALA A 16 -16.24 -16.48 12.82
CA ALA A 16 -17.21 -17.53 12.48
C ALA A 16 -17.15 -17.93 11.00
N GLY A 17 -15.96 -17.92 10.40
CA GLY A 17 -15.75 -18.26 9.00
C GLY A 17 -16.13 -17.17 8.02
N VAL A 18 -16.55 -16.01 8.47
CA VAL A 18 -16.92 -14.86 7.63
C VAL A 18 -15.90 -13.76 7.82
N ALA A 19 -15.32 -13.28 6.70
CA ALA A 19 -14.40 -12.15 6.74
C ALA A 19 -15.15 -10.87 7.09
N THR A 20 -14.61 -10.09 8.02
CA THR A 20 -15.09 -8.75 8.32
C THR A 20 -14.13 -7.74 7.70
N PRO A 21 -14.60 -6.54 7.27
CA PRO A 21 -13.75 -5.59 6.56
C PRO A 21 -12.85 -4.78 7.49
N VAL A 22 -12.15 -5.46 8.40
CA VAL A 22 -11.19 -4.85 9.32
C VAL A 22 -9.88 -5.62 9.27
N ALA A 23 -8.76 -4.90 9.34
CA ALA A 23 -7.44 -5.50 9.31
C ALA A 23 -7.14 -6.24 10.61
N ASN A 24 -6.44 -7.37 10.50
CA ASN A 24 -5.99 -8.14 11.65
C ASN A 24 -4.65 -7.59 12.12
N VAL A 25 -4.62 -6.85 13.22
CA VAL A 25 -3.41 -6.19 13.71
C VAL A 25 -2.43 -7.15 14.40
N MET A 26 -2.80 -8.40 14.62
CA MET A 26 -1.91 -9.37 15.27
C MET A 26 -0.68 -9.72 14.41
N GLN A 27 -0.76 -9.50 13.09
CA GLN A 27 0.30 -9.80 12.14
C GLN A 27 0.73 -8.54 11.36
N GLN A 28 0.66 -7.39 12.01
CA GLN A 28 0.97 -6.11 11.37
C GLN A 28 2.47 -5.95 11.13
N VAL A 29 2.83 -5.54 9.92
CA VAL A 29 4.21 -5.17 9.55
C VAL A 29 4.17 -3.79 8.90
N GLU A 30 4.96 -2.85 9.42
CA GLU A 30 5.04 -1.50 8.87
C GLU A 30 6.32 -1.36 8.05
N GLN A 31 6.18 -0.91 6.80
CA GLN A 31 7.33 -0.65 5.95
C GLN A 31 7.91 0.74 6.24
N THR A 32 9.18 0.93 5.87
CA THR A 32 9.77 2.27 5.84
C THR A 32 8.97 3.15 4.89
N PRO A 33 8.57 4.36 5.30
CA PRO A 33 7.80 5.25 4.42
C PRO A 33 8.53 5.53 3.10
N ILE A 34 7.75 5.61 2.01
CA ILE A 34 8.28 5.79 0.66
C ILE A 34 8.07 7.26 0.26
N ALA A 35 9.13 7.93 -0.16
CA ALA A 35 9.04 9.35 -0.54
C ALA A 35 8.16 9.51 -1.78
N ILE A 36 7.20 10.45 -1.71
CA ILE A 36 6.37 10.85 -2.85
C ILE A 36 7.11 11.98 -3.57
N ALA A 37 7.63 11.67 -4.75
CA ALA A 37 8.48 12.59 -5.51
C ALA A 37 8.14 12.53 -7.00
N GLY A 38 8.84 13.32 -7.79
CA GLY A 38 8.61 13.38 -9.24
C GLY A 38 9.07 12.16 -10.02
N ALA A 39 9.80 11.25 -9.37
CA ALA A 39 10.19 9.98 -9.96
C ALA A 39 9.52 8.84 -9.19
N SER A 40 9.15 7.78 -9.89
CA SER A 40 8.52 6.61 -9.27
C SER A 40 9.48 5.94 -8.27
N ALA A 41 8.95 5.61 -7.09
CA ALA A 41 9.67 4.87 -6.07
C ALA A 41 8.84 3.67 -5.64
N GLN A 42 9.51 2.57 -5.28
CA GLN A 42 8.85 1.31 -4.92
C GLN A 42 8.95 1.05 -3.42
N SER A 43 7.94 0.36 -2.89
CA SER A 43 8.02 -0.24 -1.56
C SER A 43 8.92 -1.47 -1.58
N ALA A 44 9.23 -2.02 -0.41
CA ALA A 44 9.75 -3.38 -0.31
C ALA A 44 8.68 -4.38 -0.76
N ALA A 45 9.12 -5.58 -1.15
CA ALA A 45 8.18 -6.65 -1.50
C ALA A 45 7.36 -7.04 -0.28
N PHE A 46 6.06 -7.29 -0.49
CA PHE A 46 5.18 -7.75 0.58
C PHE A 46 5.61 -9.12 1.07
N GLY A 47 5.51 -9.34 2.37
CA GLY A 47 5.98 -10.56 3.02
C GLY A 47 5.20 -11.81 2.62
N ALA A 48 5.74 -12.97 2.99
CA ALA A 48 5.21 -14.28 2.59
C ALA A 48 3.77 -14.52 3.06
N ASN A 49 3.35 -13.85 4.14
CA ASN A 49 2.01 -14.01 4.71
C ASN A 49 1.10 -12.81 4.47
N THR A 50 1.57 -11.80 3.75
CA THR A 50 0.81 -10.56 3.53
C THR A 50 -0.30 -10.80 2.51
N ARG A 51 -1.54 -10.47 2.90
CA ARG A 51 -2.73 -10.58 2.04
C ARG A 51 -3.52 -9.29 1.95
N LEU A 52 -3.21 -8.32 2.80
CA LEU A 52 -3.91 -7.04 2.89
C LEU A 52 -2.89 -5.96 3.21
N VAL A 53 -2.98 -4.81 2.55
CA VAL A 53 -2.14 -3.65 2.89
C VAL A 53 -3.01 -2.42 3.09
N ARG A 54 -2.61 -1.60 4.05
CA ARG A 54 -3.14 -0.26 4.26
C ARG A 54 -2.14 0.72 3.66
N VAL A 55 -2.64 1.59 2.78
CA VAL A 55 -1.83 2.61 2.13
C VAL A 55 -2.37 3.98 2.50
N HIS A 56 -1.51 4.83 3.07
CA HIS A 56 -1.88 6.20 3.42
C HIS A 56 -0.97 7.18 2.68
N ALA A 57 -1.58 8.09 1.94
CA ALA A 57 -0.85 9.09 1.15
C ALA A 57 -0.70 10.38 1.93
N GLY A 58 0.53 10.85 2.12
CA GLY A 58 0.78 12.14 2.76
C GLY A 58 0.64 13.33 1.82
N ALA A 59 0.53 13.08 0.51
CA ALA A 59 0.32 14.11 -0.51
C ALA A 59 -0.40 13.48 -1.70
N ILE A 60 -0.87 14.31 -2.62
CA ILE A 60 -1.52 13.82 -3.84
C ILE A 60 -0.51 13.01 -4.65
N CYS A 61 -0.87 11.79 -5.00
CA CYS A 61 0.03 10.87 -5.69
C CYS A 61 -0.74 9.87 -6.54
N SER A 62 -0.01 9.12 -7.36
CA SER A 62 -0.54 7.96 -8.08
C SER A 62 0.23 6.73 -7.67
N ILE A 63 -0.45 5.59 -7.59
CA ILE A 63 0.16 4.33 -7.17
C ILE A 63 -0.09 3.22 -8.18
N ALA A 64 0.81 2.25 -8.23
CA ALA A 64 0.68 1.07 -9.05
C ALA A 64 1.22 -0.15 -8.28
N PHE A 65 0.58 -1.29 -8.47
CA PHE A 65 1.00 -2.55 -7.86
C PHE A 65 1.56 -3.49 -8.91
N GLY A 66 2.51 -4.33 -8.52
CA GLY A 66 3.09 -5.33 -9.39
C GLY A 66 4.34 -5.95 -8.78
N ALA A 67 4.98 -6.87 -9.51
CA ALA A 67 6.25 -7.46 -9.06
C ALA A 67 7.40 -6.45 -9.17
N ASN A 68 7.35 -5.59 -10.18
CA ASN A 68 8.34 -4.53 -10.40
C ASN A 68 7.63 -3.30 -10.97
N PRO A 69 6.73 -2.66 -10.20
CA PRO A 69 5.88 -1.61 -10.74
C PRO A 69 6.62 -0.30 -10.94
N THR A 70 6.19 0.44 -11.97
CA THR A 70 6.58 1.83 -12.16
C THR A 70 5.31 2.65 -12.14
N ALA A 71 5.19 3.58 -11.19
CA ALA A 71 4.02 4.45 -11.12
C ALA A 71 4.13 5.57 -12.15
N THR A 72 2.98 5.90 -12.76
CA THR A 72 2.83 7.04 -13.66
C THR A 72 1.65 7.88 -13.18
N THR A 73 1.55 9.11 -13.67
CA THR A 73 0.43 9.99 -13.31
C THR A 73 -0.92 9.53 -13.88
N ASN A 74 -0.92 8.49 -14.71
CA ASN A 74 -2.15 7.86 -15.22
C ASN A 74 -2.64 6.72 -14.35
N ASN A 75 -1.89 6.33 -13.33
CA ASN A 75 -2.28 5.25 -12.42
C ASN A 75 -3.27 5.76 -11.36
N MET A 76 -3.73 4.85 -10.51
CA MET A 76 -4.69 5.16 -9.44
C MET A 76 -4.22 6.36 -8.62
N ARG A 77 -5.04 7.40 -8.56
CA ARG A 77 -4.71 8.65 -7.87
C ARG A 77 -5.28 8.64 -6.46
N LEU A 78 -4.45 9.00 -5.49
CA LEU A 78 -4.87 9.20 -4.11
C LEU A 78 -4.78 10.68 -3.77
N SER A 79 -5.76 11.17 -3.02
CA SER A 79 -5.74 12.52 -2.47
C SER A 79 -4.79 12.60 -1.28
N ALA A 80 -4.40 13.82 -0.89
CA ALA A 80 -3.62 14.00 0.33
C ALA A 80 -4.44 13.49 1.53
N ASP A 81 -3.76 12.80 2.43
CA ASP A 81 -4.33 12.20 3.65
C ASP A 81 -5.39 11.13 3.39
N GLN A 82 -5.45 10.60 2.18
CA GLN A 82 -6.34 9.49 1.85
C GLN A 82 -5.72 8.17 2.30
N THR A 83 -6.56 7.30 2.87
CA THR A 83 -6.19 5.95 3.27
C THR A 83 -7.04 4.94 2.51
N GLU A 84 -6.40 3.91 1.94
CA GLU A 84 -7.10 2.84 1.25
C GLU A 84 -6.52 1.49 1.64
N TYR A 85 -7.35 0.46 1.57
CA TYR A 85 -6.93 -0.91 1.83
C TYR A 85 -7.03 -1.72 0.55
N PHE A 86 -6.02 -2.55 0.31
CA PHE A 86 -5.95 -3.37 -0.90
C PHE A 86 -5.64 -4.81 -0.53
N ALA A 87 -6.35 -5.75 -1.16
CA ALA A 87 -5.98 -7.16 -1.11
C ALA A 87 -4.79 -7.37 -2.05
N VAL A 88 -3.76 -8.04 -1.55
CA VAL A 88 -2.53 -8.26 -2.30
C VAL A 88 -2.06 -9.70 -2.14
N VAL A 89 -1.06 -10.09 -2.91
CA VAL A 89 -0.38 -11.39 -2.76
C VAL A 89 1.08 -11.15 -2.38
N PRO A 90 1.74 -12.15 -1.75
CA PRO A 90 3.16 -12.02 -1.40
C PRO A 90 4.02 -11.74 -2.61
N GLY A 91 5.09 -10.98 -2.40
CA GLY A 91 6.06 -10.68 -3.44
C GLY A 91 5.72 -9.48 -4.30
N LEU A 92 4.49 -8.96 -4.22
CA LEU A 92 4.15 -7.71 -4.91
C LEU A 92 4.76 -6.52 -4.20
N LYS A 93 4.82 -5.40 -4.91
CA LYS A 93 5.26 -4.11 -4.39
C LYS A 93 4.26 -3.06 -4.80
N VAL A 94 4.27 -1.92 -4.13
CA VAL A 94 3.55 -0.73 -4.57
C VAL A 94 4.57 0.33 -4.97
N ALA A 95 4.32 0.99 -6.10
CA ALA A 95 5.12 2.13 -6.54
C ALA A 95 4.28 3.40 -6.39
N VAL A 96 4.94 4.53 -6.16
CA VAL A 96 4.29 5.82 -5.97
C VAL A 96 5.03 6.91 -6.74
N ILE A 97 4.27 7.86 -7.27
CA ILE A 97 4.80 9.06 -7.92
C ILE A 97 3.92 10.26 -7.53
N SER A 98 4.51 11.43 -7.40
CA SER A 98 3.76 12.66 -7.18
C SER A 98 2.83 12.94 -8.36
N ASN A 99 1.61 13.41 -8.07
CA ASN A 99 0.61 13.71 -9.09
C ASN A 99 -0.14 15.01 -8.75
N THR A 100 0.62 16.07 -8.57
CA THR A 100 0.05 17.41 -8.36
C THR A 100 0.04 18.21 -9.64
#